data_61d6f842952c4e8e87bf7ed1e948f2b1
#
_entry.id   61d6f842952c4e8e87bf7ed1e948f2b1
#
_cell.length_a   1.000
_cell.length_b   1.000
_cell.length_c   1.000
_cell.angle_alpha   90.00
_cell.angle_beta   90.00
_cell.angle_gamma   90.00
#
_symmetry.space_group_name_H-M   'P 1'
#
loop_
_entity.id
_entity.type
_entity.pdbx_description
1 polymer ?
#
loop_
_entity_poly.entity_id
_entity_poly.type
_entity_poly.pdbx_seq_one_letter_code
_entity_poly.pdbx_strand_id
1 'polypeptide(L)'
;MTVNSEPSRAYLEQLEQDTERRKNELKHHLASHDGAADELHERLESSIEGQTTALGHVLHELHENPETAFQEHRAVKLIVNHLADHDIPAENPAFGLDTAIRAEVTSEDFDPACHRTIAIMSEYDALPGIGHGCGHNVIA
;
A
#
# COMPACT_ATOMS: atom_id res chain seq x y z
N MET A 1 10.44 15.49 -43.43
CA MET A 1 10.96 14.13 -43.19
C MET A 1 10.35 13.65 -41.88
N THR A 2 9.27 12.90 -41.94
CA THR A 2 8.67 12.26 -40.79
C THR A 2 9.46 11.00 -40.50
N VAL A 3 10.20 11.01 -39.39
CA VAL A 3 10.87 9.83 -38.90
C VAL A 3 9.76 8.95 -38.31
N ASN A 4 9.36 7.95 -39.06
CA ASN A 4 8.42 6.92 -38.57
C ASN A 4 9.24 5.94 -37.71
N SER A 5 9.43 6.25 -36.43
CA SER A 5 10.09 5.34 -35.51
C SER A 5 9.06 4.39 -34.91
N GLU A 6 8.80 3.28 -35.59
CA GLU A 6 8.15 2.15 -34.92
C GLU A 6 9.07 1.73 -33.73
N PRO A 7 8.48 1.48 -32.55
CA PRO A 7 9.26 0.99 -31.42
C PRO A 7 10.00 -0.30 -31.80
N SER A 8 11.27 -0.39 -31.48
CA SER A 8 12.06 -1.58 -31.78
C SER A 8 11.44 -2.81 -31.11
N ARG A 9 10.98 -3.78 -31.89
CA ARG A 9 10.46 -5.06 -31.38
C ARG A 9 11.51 -5.81 -30.54
N ALA A 10 12.79 -5.61 -30.84
CA ALA A 10 13.87 -6.22 -30.08
C ALA A 10 13.86 -5.83 -28.58
N TYR A 11 13.45 -4.60 -28.26
CA TYR A 11 13.30 -4.20 -26.86
C TYR A 11 12.14 -4.92 -26.15
N LEU A 12 11.01 -5.07 -26.84
CA LEU A 12 9.86 -5.79 -26.28
C LEU A 12 10.17 -7.28 -26.10
N GLU A 13 10.82 -7.91 -27.05
CA GLU A 13 11.28 -9.30 -26.97
C GLU A 13 12.27 -9.51 -25.81
N GLN A 14 13.19 -8.58 -25.61
CA GLN A 14 14.11 -8.59 -24.47
C GLN A 14 13.38 -8.45 -23.15
N LEU A 15 12.41 -7.54 -23.07
CA LEU A 15 11.60 -7.32 -21.88
C LEU A 15 10.76 -8.55 -21.52
N GLU A 16 10.15 -9.20 -22.52
CA GLU A 16 9.40 -10.45 -22.34
C GLU A 16 10.29 -11.57 -21.82
N GLN A 17 11.48 -11.75 -22.41
CA GLN A 17 12.45 -12.76 -21.98
C GLN A 17 12.93 -12.52 -20.55
N ASP A 18 13.27 -11.27 -20.21
CA ASP A 18 13.68 -10.90 -18.86
C ASP A 18 12.54 -11.09 -17.82
N THR A 19 11.31 -10.80 -18.22
CA THR A 19 10.14 -11.00 -17.38
C THR A 19 9.90 -12.48 -17.10
N GLU A 20 9.92 -13.34 -18.12
CA GLU A 20 9.75 -14.78 -17.95
C GLU A 20 10.90 -15.41 -17.16
N ARG A 21 12.14 -14.95 -17.35
CA ARG A 21 13.27 -15.40 -16.54
C ARG A 21 13.07 -15.06 -15.06
N ARG A 22 12.76 -13.81 -14.73
CA ARG A 22 12.50 -13.36 -13.35
C ARG A 22 11.32 -14.09 -12.72
N LYS A 23 10.25 -14.30 -13.47
CA LYS A 23 9.08 -15.07 -13.02
C LYS A 23 9.44 -16.52 -12.67
N ASN A 24 10.28 -17.17 -13.48
CA ASN A 24 10.71 -18.53 -13.20
C ASN A 24 11.68 -18.60 -12.00
N GLU A 25 12.60 -17.65 -11.87
CA GLU A 25 13.48 -17.52 -10.70
C GLU A 25 12.66 -17.33 -9.42
N LEU A 26 11.65 -16.43 -9.46
CA LEU A 26 10.77 -16.16 -8.33
C LEU A 26 9.93 -17.40 -7.98
N LYS A 27 9.35 -18.08 -8.96
CA LYS A 27 8.60 -19.33 -8.74
C LYS A 27 9.46 -20.40 -8.07
N HIS A 28 10.71 -20.55 -8.51
CA HIS A 28 11.64 -21.52 -7.92
C HIS A 28 11.98 -21.14 -6.47
N HIS A 29 12.19 -19.85 -6.22
CA HIS A 29 12.45 -19.34 -4.87
C HIS A 29 11.24 -19.53 -3.95
N LEU A 30 10.04 -19.18 -4.40
CA LEU A 30 8.81 -19.34 -3.63
C LEU A 30 8.44 -20.81 -3.37
N ALA A 31 8.74 -21.71 -4.30
CA ALA A 31 8.49 -23.15 -4.13
C ALA A 31 9.30 -23.79 -3.00
N SER A 32 10.33 -23.12 -2.50
CA SER A 32 11.12 -23.56 -1.34
C SER A 32 10.60 -23.00 0.00
N HIS A 33 9.51 -22.23 -0.01
CA HIS A 33 8.91 -21.64 1.18
C HIS A 33 7.53 -22.25 1.39
N ASP A 34 7.29 -22.79 2.56
CA ASP A 34 5.99 -23.39 2.91
C ASP A 34 4.89 -22.33 3.16
N GLY A 35 5.25 -21.04 3.12
CA GLY A 35 4.31 -19.96 3.41
C GLY A 35 3.84 -19.94 4.87
N ALA A 36 2.78 -19.20 5.12
CA ALA A 36 2.11 -19.21 6.41
C ALA A 36 1.16 -20.43 6.51
N ALA A 37 0.93 -20.93 7.73
CA ALA A 37 -0.02 -22.00 7.95
C ALA A 37 -1.44 -21.60 7.51
N ASP A 38 -2.22 -22.56 7.01
CA ASP A 38 -3.59 -22.34 6.50
C ASP A 38 -4.48 -21.63 7.55
N GLU A 39 -4.35 -22.00 8.83
CA GLU A 39 -5.07 -21.35 9.93
C GLU A 39 -4.78 -19.84 10.03
N LEU A 40 -3.54 -19.42 9.74
CA LEU A 40 -3.19 -18.00 9.72
C LEU A 40 -3.80 -17.29 8.51
N HIS A 41 -3.83 -17.95 7.35
CA HIS A 41 -4.50 -17.44 6.15
C HIS A 41 -5.99 -17.21 6.40
N GLU A 42 -6.71 -18.21 6.92
CA GLU A 42 -8.14 -18.11 7.25
C GLU A 42 -8.42 -16.97 8.24
N ARG A 43 -7.57 -16.80 9.25
CA ARG A 43 -7.71 -15.70 10.22
C ARG A 43 -7.49 -14.33 9.58
N LEU A 44 -6.52 -14.19 8.68
CA LEU A 44 -6.27 -12.95 7.94
C LEU A 44 -7.43 -12.62 7.00
N GLU A 45 -7.91 -13.59 6.23
CA GLU A 45 -9.06 -13.42 5.34
C GLU A 45 -10.30 -12.97 6.12
N SER A 46 -10.64 -13.66 7.20
CA SER A 46 -11.77 -13.30 8.06
C SER A 46 -11.62 -11.90 8.66
N SER A 47 -10.40 -11.51 9.05
CA SER A 47 -10.12 -10.17 9.56
C SER A 47 -10.33 -9.09 8.50
N ILE A 48 -9.85 -9.32 7.27
CA ILE A 48 -10.01 -8.41 6.14
C ILE A 48 -11.49 -8.28 5.76
N GLU A 49 -12.20 -9.40 5.66
CA GLU A 49 -13.64 -9.40 5.39
C GLU A 49 -14.44 -8.59 6.43
N GLY A 50 -14.07 -8.74 7.70
CA GLY A 50 -14.66 -7.98 8.80
C GLY A 50 -14.46 -6.46 8.67
N GLN A 51 -13.41 -6.02 7.99
CA GLN A 51 -13.08 -4.59 7.78
C GLN A 51 -13.66 -4.00 6.48
N THR A 52 -14.23 -4.81 5.60
CA THR A 52 -14.65 -4.39 4.25
C THR A 52 -15.54 -3.15 4.27
N THR A 53 -16.49 -3.04 5.21
CA THR A 53 -17.39 -1.89 5.31
C THR A 53 -16.66 -0.63 5.75
N ALA A 54 -15.77 -0.72 6.75
CA ALA A 54 -15.02 0.41 7.27
C ALA A 54 -13.99 0.92 6.26
N LEU A 55 -13.26 0.01 5.63
CA LEU A 55 -12.32 0.35 4.55
C LEU A 55 -13.03 0.94 3.34
N GLY A 56 -14.20 0.41 2.97
CA GLY A 56 -15.05 0.97 1.92
C GLY A 56 -15.51 2.39 2.23
N HIS A 57 -15.78 2.71 3.50
CA HIS A 57 -16.08 4.07 3.93
C HIS A 57 -14.87 5.01 3.76
N VAL A 58 -13.68 4.60 4.21
CA VAL A 58 -12.45 5.38 4.04
C VAL A 58 -12.19 5.67 2.57
N LEU A 59 -12.21 4.63 1.73
CA LEU A 59 -12.03 4.73 0.28
C LEU A 59 -13.00 5.75 -0.35
N HIS A 60 -14.28 5.66 0.01
CA HIS A 60 -15.32 6.52 -0.55
C HIS A 60 -15.16 7.98 -0.09
N GLU A 61 -14.89 8.20 1.20
CA GLU A 61 -14.66 9.54 1.74
C GLU A 61 -13.44 10.23 1.11
N LEU A 62 -12.36 9.50 0.89
CA LEU A 62 -11.20 10.04 0.18
C LEU A 62 -11.55 10.39 -1.26
N HIS A 63 -12.28 9.51 -1.96
CA HIS A 63 -12.69 9.73 -3.34
C HIS A 63 -13.55 10.97 -3.51
N GLU A 64 -14.56 11.16 -2.66
CA GLU A 64 -15.49 12.28 -2.72
C GLU A 64 -14.86 13.61 -2.27
N ASN A 65 -13.78 13.57 -1.49
CA ASN A 65 -13.13 14.73 -0.94
C ASN A 65 -11.61 14.73 -1.21
N PRO A 66 -11.21 14.79 -2.49
CA PRO A 66 -9.82 14.70 -2.87
C PRO A 66 -9.01 15.90 -2.39
N GLU A 67 -7.92 15.63 -1.69
CA GLU A 67 -6.95 16.63 -1.22
C GLU A 67 -5.60 16.38 -1.90
N THR A 68 -4.94 17.45 -2.35
CA THR A 68 -3.64 17.33 -3.03
C THR A 68 -2.50 17.23 -2.03
N ALA A 69 -1.34 16.76 -2.49
CA ALA A 69 -0.15 16.55 -1.69
C ALA A 69 0.17 17.74 -0.76
N PHE A 70 0.46 17.43 0.49
CA PHE A 70 0.70 18.35 1.62
C PHE A 70 -0.53 19.18 2.06
N GLN A 71 -1.72 18.86 1.60
CA GLN A 71 -2.98 19.49 2.01
C GLN A 71 -4.03 18.46 2.46
N GLU A 72 -3.62 17.22 2.77
CA GLU A 72 -4.47 16.07 3.05
C GLU A 72 -5.01 16.08 4.50
N HIS A 73 -5.43 17.23 5.00
CA HIS A 73 -5.82 17.41 6.42
C HIS A 73 -7.07 16.61 6.80
N ARG A 74 -8.02 16.45 5.86
CA ARG A 74 -9.24 15.68 6.06
C ARG A 74 -8.94 14.18 6.00
N ALA A 75 -8.15 13.76 5.02
CA ALA A 75 -7.68 12.39 4.87
C ALA A 75 -6.94 11.92 6.12
N VAL A 76 -5.99 12.72 6.61
CA VAL A 76 -5.27 12.44 7.86
C VAL A 76 -6.22 12.21 9.03
N LYS A 77 -7.18 13.11 9.22
CA LYS A 77 -8.14 13.00 10.33
C LYS A 77 -8.98 11.72 10.22
N LEU A 78 -9.41 11.37 9.01
CA LEU A 78 -10.18 10.16 8.75
C LEU A 78 -9.35 8.90 9.09
N ILE A 79 -8.12 8.82 8.59
CA ILE A 79 -7.24 7.67 8.81
C ILE A 79 -6.82 7.55 10.27
N VAL A 80 -6.43 8.65 10.92
CA VAL A 80 -6.06 8.64 12.36
C VAL A 80 -7.23 8.18 13.23
N ASN A 81 -8.46 8.63 12.94
CA ASN A 81 -9.63 8.16 13.65
C ASN A 81 -9.87 6.65 13.44
N HIS A 82 -9.73 6.18 12.19
CA HIS A 82 -9.89 4.77 11.89
C HIS A 82 -8.84 3.90 12.62
N LEU A 83 -7.59 4.34 12.67
CA LEU A 83 -6.54 3.66 13.45
C LEU A 83 -6.86 3.65 14.95
N ALA A 84 -7.38 4.76 15.48
CA ALA A 84 -7.78 4.87 16.88
C ALA A 84 -8.95 3.94 17.24
N ASP A 85 -9.91 3.73 16.34
CA ASP A 85 -11.02 2.79 16.50
C ASP A 85 -10.54 1.32 16.62
N HIS A 86 -9.30 1.06 16.21
CA HIS A 86 -8.62 -0.23 16.30
C HIS A 86 -7.50 -0.28 17.36
N ASP A 87 -7.51 0.66 18.30
CA ASP A 87 -6.47 0.77 19.35
C ASP A 87 -5.04 0.91 18.80
N ILE A 88 -4.88 1.44 17.59
CA ILE A 88 -3.57 1.70 16.99
C ILE A 88 -3.23 3.19 17.17
N PRO A 89 -2.29 3.53 18.07
CA PRO A 89 -1.89 4.92 18.27
C PRO A 89 -1.14 5.44 17.04
N ALA A 90 -1.54 6.60 16.56
CA ALA A 90 -0.93 7.25 15.41
C ALA A 90 -0.35 8.61 15.79
N GLU A 91 0.87 8.88 15.34
CA GLU A 91 1.52 10.18 15.42
C GLU A 91 1.16 11.00 14.17
N ASN A 92 0.64 12.20 14.37
CA ASN A 92 0.41 13.25 13.38
C ASN A 92 0.49 14.62 14.06
N PRO A 93 1.33 15.56 13.56
CA PRO A 93 2.22 15.45 12.39
C PRO A 93 3.40 14.49 12.61
N ALA A 94 3.90 13.86 11.56
CA ALA A 94 5.04 12.97 11.60
C ALA A 94 6.13 13.42 10.61
N PHE A 95 7.37 13.05 10.87
CA PHE A 95 8.53 13.33 10.00
C PHE A 95 8.70 14.82 9.59
N GLY A 96 8.15 15.75 10.37
CA GLY A 96 8.18 17.17 10.06
C GLY A 96 7.20 17.61 8.97
N LEU A 97 6.20 16.79 8.65
CA LEU A 97 5.14 17.07 7.69
C LEU A 97 3.78 17.05 8.38
N ASP A 98 3.00 18.10 8.19
CA ASP A 98 1.71 18.30 8.87
C ASP A 98 0.68 17.23 8.52
N THR A 99 0.77 16.68 7.32
CA THR A 99 -0.14 15.66 6.81
C THR A 99 0.45 14.26 6.78
N ALA A 100 1.64 14.03 7.35
CA ALA A 100 2.18 12.69 7.48
C ALA A 100 1.67 11.98 8.74
N ILE A 101 1.44 10.68 8.62
CA ILE A 101 1.01 9.79 9.69
C ILE A 101 2.10 8.74 9.92
N ARG A 102 2.37 8.44 11.18
CA ARG A 102 3.19 7.30 11.59
C ARG A 102 2.43 6.49 12.65
N ALA A 103 2.29 5.21 12.42
CA ALA A 103 1.77 4.28 13.41
C ALA A 103 2.70 3.08 13.53
N GLU A 104 2.80 2.50 14.71
CA GLU A 104 3.59 1.30 14.95
C GLU A 104 2.79 0.29 15.75
N VAL A 105 2.84 -0.96 15.31
CA VAL A 105 2.31 -2.10 16.05
C VAL A 105 3.46 -3.06 16.31
N THR A 106 3.66 -3.39 17.56
CA THR A 106 4.77 -4.23 18.00
C THR A 106 4.22 -5.45 18.73
N SER A 107 4.70 -6.64 18.40
CA SER A 107 4.37 -7.85 19.15
C SER A 107 4.96 -7.81 20.56
N GLU A 108 4.33 -8.49 21.52
CA GLU A 108 4.78 -8.53 22.92
C GLU A 108 6.19 -9.12 23.08
N ASP A 109 6.57 -10.03 22.19
CA ASP A 109 7.85 -10.73 22.16
C ASP A 109 8.88 -10.09 21.20
N PHE A 110 8.63 -8.86 20.71
CA PHE A 110 9.51 -8.19 19.76
C PHE A 110 10.89 -7.91 20.37
N ASP A 111 11.94 -8.45 19.72
CA ASP A 111 13.34 -8.18 20.02
C ASP A 111 14.04 -7.58 18.77
N PRO A 112 14.46 -6.32 18.82
CA PRO A 112 15.10 -5.68 17.67
C PRO A 112 16.45 -6.31 17.28
N ALA A 113 17.05 -7.16 18.13
CA ALA A 113 18.29 -7.85 17.81
C ALA A 113 18.08 -9.05 16.86
N CYS A 114 16.89 -9.63 16.83
CA CYS A 114 16.59 -10.83 16.04
C CYS A 114 15.32 -10.70 15.16
N HIS A 115 14.39 -9.82 15.50
CA HIS A 115 13.17 -9.60 14.72
C HIS A 115 13.32 -8.46 13.72
N ARG A 116 12.53 -8.51 12.66
CA ARG A 116 12.52 -7.49 11.62
C ARG A 116 11.33 -6.54 11.80
N THR A 117 11.55 -5.29 11.44
CA THR A 117 10.47 -4.33 11.25
C THR A 117 10.06 -4.34 9.78
N ILE A 118 8.76 -4.40 9.53
CA ILE A 118 8.17 -4.29 8.20
C ILE A 118 7.48 -2.93 8.12
N ALA A 119 7.80 -2.15 7.09
CA ALA A 119 7.11 -0.90 6.82
C ALA A 119 6.02 -1.14 5.76
N ILE A 120 4.81 -0.69 6.07
CA ILE A 120 3.71 -0.59 5.13
C ILE A 120 3.57 0.89 4.80
N MET A 121 3.65 1.23 3.52
CA MET A 121 3.51 2.61 3.05
C MET A 121 2.16 2.75 2.36
N SER A 122 1.37 3.71 2.83
CA SER A 122 0.09 4.08 2.25
C SER A 122 0.16 5.51 1.75
N GLU A 123 -0.52 5.78 0.64
CA GLU A 123 -0.61 7.10 0.03
C GLU A 123 -2.09 7.49 -0.03
N TYR A 124 -2.40 8.78 0.18
CA TYR A 124 -3.79 9.26 0.22
C TYR A 124 -3.99 10.64 -0.41
N ASP A 125 -2.96 11.17 -1.09
CA ASP A 125 -3.06 12.40 -1.86
C ASP A 125 -3.78 12.20 -3.19
N ALA A 126 -4.38 13.26 -3.68
CA ALA A 126 -5.06 13.32 -4.96
C ALA A 126 -4.28 14.18 -5.97
N LEU A 127 -4.54 13.99 -7.24
CA LEU A 127 -3.96 14.77 -8.32
C LEU A 127 -4.74 16.07 -8.55
N PRO A 128 -4.07 17.21 -8.79
CA PRO A 128 -4.74 18.46 -9.09
C PRO A 128 -5.68 18.35 -10.29
N GLY A 129 -6.97 18.66 -10.11
CA GLY A 129 -7.98 18.66 -11.16
C GLY A 129 -8.44 17.29 -11.66
N ILE A 130 -7.87 16.21 -11.16
CA ILE A 130 -8.20 14.82 -11.57
C ILE A 130 -8.77 14.02 -10.38
N GLY A 131 -8.51 14.46 -9.15
CA GLY A 131 -8.87 13.70 -7.96
C GLY A 131 -8.01 12.44 -7.81
N HIS A 132 -8.60 11.35 -7.34
CA HIS A 132 -7.90 10.08 -7.13
C HIS A 132 -7.72 9.23 -8.40
N GLY A 133 -7.42 9.88 -9.54
CA GLY A 133 -7.19 9.19 -10.82
C GLY A 133 -5.98 8.23 -10.83
N CYS A 134 -5.06 8.33 -9.83
CA CYS A 134 -3.95 7.40 -9.63
C CYS A 134 -4.28 6.24 -8.68
N GLY A 135 -5.43 6.30 -7.96
CA GLY A 135 -5.88 5.23 -7.08
C GLY A 135 -5.31 5.28 -5.65
N HIS A 136 -4.74 6.40 -5.19
CA HIS A 136 -4.20 6.51 -3.83
C HIS A 136 -5.28 6.29 -2.75
N ASN A 137 -6.54 6.62 -3.02
CA ASN A 137 -7.65 6.30 -2.13
C ASN A 137 -7.92 4.79 -1.94
N VAL A 138 -7.34 3.94 -2.79
CA VAL A 138 -7.45 2.47 -2.69
C VAL A 138 -6.33 1.87 -1.86
N ILE A 139 -5.16 2.55 -1.81
CA ILE A 139 -3.97 2.09 -1.09
C ILE A 139 -3.74 2.82 0.24
N ALA A 140 -4.63 3.74 0.57
CA ALA A 140 -4.63 4.50 1.82
C ALA A 140 -4.77 3.62 3.07
#